data_8bd642a5522a55f33fed31f21131c8bf
#
_entry.id   8bd642a5522a55f33fed31f21131c8bf
#
_cell.length_a   1.000
_cell.length_b   1.000
_cell.length_c   1.000
_cell.angle_alpha   90.00
_cell.angle_beta   90.00
_cell.angle_gamma   90.00
#
_symmetry.space_group_name_H-M   'P 1'
#
loop_
_entity.id
_entity.type
_entity.pdbx_description
1 polymer ?
#
loop_
_entity_poly.entity_id
_entity_poly.type
_entity_poly.pdbx_seq_one_letter_code
_entity_poly.pdbx_strand_id
1 'polypeptide(L)'
;MALEVQGPKSKVQRSGTSETRVRFFEREAPFGYALVLPAVLYLAIFIAYPFLMAISMSFTDAQAGNRKWTFVGTQNYSKVENYQILANDFVIATLPTEAAARALAEARAQGKVVTAASGKRYRANIEAGGLTIPVLEMDTPEDASFLGGTILQDLEWRVEKASGGRFRVMAHASDSPVTFGPYADRASLKRELKEDILVPARTSVKANGKGVMQDPNFLLAVKNTFKYTFGTEIIKLCIGIPCALILNRRFGGRRLLRGLLVIPWVIPIALSAQAWLWILDSTYSVINWCLVHWGILSPANIINFRGDKNWAMLSVIAVNVWRGFPFTTIVILAGLTAIPDEILERARLDGANGFQRFVHVISPMIRPILMVSLLFSVIFSFTDFNTIWIITKGGPYDQTQVLSTYAYQLGVNAGYLGKGASISLFMFPITAAMVFFMLRFLRRET
;
A
#
# COMPACT_ATOMS: atom_id res chain seq x y z
N MET A 1 52.47 -62.78 -49.85
CA MET A 1 52.31 -64.01 -49.03
C MET A 1 51.95 -63.53 -47.63
N ALA A 2 50.61 -63.38 -47.37
CA ALA A 2 50.07 -62.86 -46.10
C ALA A 2 49.49 -64.05 -45.32
N LEU A 3 49.96 -64.22 -44.10
CA LEU A 3 49.47 -65.24 -43.19
C LEU A 3 48.49 -64.59 -42.22
N GLU A 4 47.25 -65.00 -42.35
CA GLU A 4 46.07 -64.67 -41.50
C GLU A 4 46.13 -65.53 -40.24
N VAL A 5 46.20 -64.96 -39.06
CA VAL A 5 46.12 -65.67 -37.76
C VAL A 5 44.71 -65.41 -37.16
N GLN A 6 43.90 -66.43 -37.19
CA GLN A 6 42.58 -66.47 -36.50
C GLN A 6 42.82 -66.87 -35.03
N GLY A 7 42.41 -65.97 -34.09
CA GLY A 7 42.37 -66.26 -32.65
C GLY A 7 40.96 -66.71 -32.22
N PRO A 8 40.83 -67.54 -31.17
CA PRO A 8 39.52 -68.16 -30.81
C PRO A 8 38.56 -67.21 -30.12
N LYS A 9 37.29 -67.20 -30.53
CA LYS A 9 36.15 -66.50 -29.91
C LYS A 9 35.74 -67.20 -28.62
N SER A 10 36.06 -66.60 -27.48
CA SER A 10 35.45 -67.00 -26.19
C SER A 10 34.11 -66.35 -26.00
N LYS A 11 33.04 -67.16 -25.95
CA LYS A 11 31.69 -66.74 -25.53
C LYS A 11 31.71 -66.54 -24.01
N VAL A 12 31.67 -65.32 -23.56
CA VAL A 12 31.37 -64.95 -22.16
C VAL A 12 29.85 -64.83 -22.04
N GLN A 13 29.20 -65.79 -21.39
CA GLN A 13 27.83 -65.72 -20.94
C GLN A 13 27.72 -64.61 -19.85
N ARG A 14 27.13 -63.51 -20.17
CA ARG A 14 26.79 -62.43 -19.17
C ARG A 14 25.49 -62.84 -18.49
N SER A 15 25.53 -63.06 -17.18
CA SER A 15 24.38 -63.27 -16.31
C SER A 15 23.54 -62.00 -16.23
N GLY A 16 22.28 -62.08 -16.65
CA GLY A 16 21.35 -60.97 -16.91
C GLY A 16 20.61 -60.46 -15.66
N THR A 17 21.24 -60.20 -14.50
CA THR A 17 20.48 -59.72 -13.32
C THR A 17 21.06 -58.49 -12.63
N SER A 18 22.19 -57.95 -13.07
CA SER A 18 22.78 -56.72 -12.44
C SER A 18 22.72 -55.46 -13.34
N GLU A 19 22.49 -55.62 -14.65
CA GLU A 19 22.56 -54.50 -15.60
C GLU A 19 21.39 -53.52 -15.52
N THR A 20 20.23 -53.93 -15.01
CA THR A 20 19.03 -53.11 -14.97
C THR A 20 19.06 -52.05 -13.83
N ARG A 21 19.78 -52.33 -12.70
CA ARG A 21 19.91 -51.38 -11.60
C ARG A 21 20.97 -50.35 -11.87
N VAL A 22 22.05 -50.68 -12.55
CA VAL A 22 23.15 -49.75 -12.84
C VAL A 22 22.74 -48.76 -13.94
N ARG A 23 21.97 -49.16 -14.92
CA ARG A 23 21.49 -48.28 -16.02
C ARG A 23 20.56 -47.12 -15.56
N PHE A 24 19.89 -47.23 -14.41
CA PHE A 24 19.05 -46.12 -13.88
C PHE A 24 19.89 -44.98 -13.33
N PHE A 25 21.08 -45.29 -12.74
CA PHE A 25 22.00 -44.30 -12.21
C PHE A 25 23.00 -43.76 -13.24
N GLU A 26 23.24 -44.46 -14.35
CA GLU A 26 24.08 -43.99 -15.44
C GLU A 26 23.43 -42.98 -16.39
N ARG A 27 22.07 -42.82 -16.34
CA ARG A 27 21.40 -41.73 -17.02
C ARG A 27 21.39 -40.49 -16.12
N GLU A 28 22.23 -39.50 -16.44
CA GLU A 28 22.39 -38.27 -15.71
C GLU A 28 21.04 -37.54 -15.46
N ALA A 29 20.10 -37.57 -16.43
CA ALA A 29 18.82 -36.92 -16.35
C ALA A 29 17.87 -37.50 -15.28
N PRO A 30 17.56 -38.82 -15.21
CA PRO A 30 16.62 -39.35 -14.21
C PRO A 30 17.19 -39.27 -12.77
N PHE A 31 18.50 -39.41 -12.62
CA PHE A 31 19.15 -39.23 -11.33
C PHE A 31 19.06 -37.77 -10.85
N GLY A 32 19.31 -36.79 -11.74
CA GLY A 32 19.12 -35.38 -11.46
C GLY A 32 17.69 -35.06 -11.05
N TYR A 33 16.68 -35.56 -11.76
CA TYR A 33 15.27 -35.38 -11.39
C TYR A 33 14.93 -36.04 -10.04
N ALA A 34 15.44 -37.22 -9.75
CA ALA A 34 15.23 -37.89 -8.46
C ALA A 34 15.84 -37.11 -7.29
N LEU A 35 16.96 -36.45 -7.50
CA LEU A 35 17.62 -35.63 -6.49
C LEU A 35 16.86 -34.32 -6.20
N VAL A 36 16.25 -33.72 -7.23
CA VAL A 36 15.50 -32.46 -7.12
C VAL A 36 14.04 -32.71 -6.66
N LEU A 37 13.50 -33.93 -6.89
CA LEU A 37 12.11 -34.26 -6.59
C LEU A 37 11.68 -33.94 -5.13
N PRO A 38 12.45 -34.25 -4.07
CA PRO A 38 12.09 -33.89 -2.69
C PRO A 38 11.92 -32.40 -2.50
N ALA A 39 12.80 -31.58 -3.09
CA ALA A 39 12.71 -30.13 -3.02
C ALA A 39 11.47 -29.60 -3.76
N VAL A 40 11.19 -30.14 -4.96
CA VAL A 40 9.98 -29.77 -5.74
C VAL A 40 8.70 -30.16 -4.99
N LEU A 41 8.67 -31.36 -4.41
CA LEU A 41 7.52 -31.80 -3.59
C LEU A 41 7.33 -30.91 -2.36
N TYR A 42 8.42 -30.56 -1.69
CA TYR A 42 8.36 -29.60 -0.56
C TYR A 42 7.78 -28.26 -1.01
N LEU A 43 8.27 -27.68 -2.09
CA LEU A 43 7.75 -26.42 -2.64
C LEU A 43 6.27 -26.55 -3.08
N ALA A 44 5.88 -27.66 -3.69
CA ALA A 44 4.51 -27.91 -4.09
C ALA A 44 3.54 -27.97 -2.89
N ILE A 45 3.92 -28.68 -1.84
CA ILE A 45 3.05 -28.88 -0.66
C ILE A 45 3.02 -27.63 0.22
N PHE A 46 4.16 -27.00 0.49
CA PHE A 46 4.24 -25.94 1.47
C PHE A 46 4.12 -24.53 0.90
N ILE A 47 4.27 -24.36 -0.42
CA ILE A 47 4.16 -23.05 -1.07
C ILE A 47 3.02 -23.06 -2.11
N ALA A 48 3.04 -23.96 -3.09
CA ALA A 48 2.05 -23.91 -4.17
C ALA A 48 0.63 -24.25 -3.66
N TYR A 49 0.46 -25.28 -2.83
CA TYR A 49 -0.85 -25.66 -2.31
C TYR A 49 -1.50 -24.58 -1.45
N PRO A 50 -0.83 -23.97 -0.42
CA PRO A 50 -1.42 -22.86 0.33
C PRO A 50 -1.73 -21.64 -0.53
N PHE A 51 -0.91 -21.34 -1.54
CA PHE A 51 -1.15 -20.26 -2.48
C PHE A 51 -2.41 -20.50 -3.33
N LEU A 52 -2.58 -21.70 -3.89
CA LEU A 52 -3.79 -22.09 -4.62
C LEU A 52 -5.02 -22.08 -3.71
N MET A 53 -4.87 -22.51 -2.46
CA MET A 53 -5.93 -22.43 -1.46
C MET A 53 -6.32 -20.96 -1.16
N ALA A 54 -5.36 -20.07 -1.01
CA ALA A 54 -5.64 -18.63 -0.82
C ALA A 54 -6.35 -18.05 -2.04
N ILE A 55 -5.97 -18.44 -3.28
CA ILE A 55 -6.70 -18.05 -4.49
C ILE A 55 -8.15 -18.53 -4.42
N SER A 56 -8.39 -19.80 -4.11
CA SER A 56 -9.76 -20.33 -4.02
C SER A 56 -10.58 -19.62 -2.93
N MET A 57 -10.00 -19.41 -1.75
CA MET A 57 -10.66 -18.70 -0.66
C MET A 57 -11.02 -17.26 -1.01
N SER A 58 -10.23 -16.57 -1.81
CA SER A 58 -10.50 -15.19 -2.22
C SER A 58 -11.79 -15.04 -3.02
N PHE A 59 -12.29 -16.12 -3.64
CA PHE A 59 -13.55 -16.17 -4.37
C PHE A 59 -14.70 -16.80 -3.57
N THR A 60 -14.51 -17.06 -2.28
CA THR A 60 -15.52 -17.66 -1.39
C THR A 60 -15.86 -16.72 -0.24
N ASP A 61 -17.02 -16.95 0.40
CA ASP A 61 -17.43 -16.29 1.65
C ASP A 61 -16.78 -16.89 2.90
N ALA A 62 -15.56 -17.42 2.76
CA ALA A 62 -14.85 -18.09 3.82
C ALA A 62 -14.74 -17.22 5.08
N GLN A 63 -15.24 -17.75 6.21
CA GLN A 63 -15.16 -17.10 7.51
C GLN A 63 -14.62 -18.09 8.56
N ALA A 64 -13.89 -17.56 9.52
CA ALA A 64 -13.36 -18.35 10.62
C ALA A 64 -14.52 -18.98 11.43
N GLY A 65 -14.42 -20.29 11.72
CA GLY A 65 -15.47 -21.04 12.41
C GLY A 65 -16.59 -21.59 11.53
N ASN A 66 -16.72 -21.16 10.28
CA ASN A 66 -17.69 -21.70 9.35
C ASN A 66 -17.04 -22.84 8.52
N ARG A 67 -17.64 -24.05 8.55
CA ARG A 67 -17.13 -25.23 7.83
C ARG A 67 -17.58 -25.29 6.36
N LYS A 68 -18.64 -24.58 6.00
CA LYS A 68 -19.18 -24.55 4.62
C LYS A 68 -18.92 -23.17 4.03
N TRP A 69 -18.15 -23.14 2.97
CA TRP A 69 -17.89 -21.92 2.21
C TRP A 69 -18.62 -21.99 0.87
N THR A 70 -19.22 -20.90 0.48
CA THR A 70 -19.91 -20.80 -0.81
C THR A 70 -19.07 -19.97 -1.79
N PHE A 71 -19.14 -20.31 -3.07
CA PHE A 71 -18.48 -19.55 -4.11
C PHE A 71 -19.24 -18.24 -4.34
N VAL A 72 -18.59 -17.11 -4.13
CA VAL A 72 -19.18 -15.76 -4.28
C VAL A 72 -18.55 -14.98 -5.45
N GLY A 73 -17.68 -15.61 -6.25
CA GLY A 73 -16.98 -14.98 -7.36
C GLY A 73 -16.18 -13.76 -6.90
N THR A 74 -16.26 -12.64 -7.61
CA THR A 74 -15.48 -11.42 -7.34
C THR A 74 -16.07 -10.52 -6.26
N GLN A 75 -17.09 -10.96 -5.51
CA GLN A 75 -17.76 -10.11 -4.52
C GLN A 75 -16.85 -9.65 -3.36
N ASN A 76 -15.82 -10.44 -3.01
CA ASN A 76 -14.83 -10.03 -2.03
C ASN A 76 -13.98 -8.86 -2.52
N TYR A 77 -13.78 -8.72 -3.82
CA TYR A 77 -13.02 -7.64 -4.43
C TYR A 77 -13.89 -6.40 -4.65
N SER A 78 -15.04 -6.57 -5.28
CA SER A 78 -15.94 -5.48 -5.63
C SER A 78 -17.38 -5.95 -5.67
N LYS A 79 -18.14 -5.59 -4.64
CA LYS A 79 -19.59 -5.75 -4.58
C LYS A 79 -20.21 -4.42 -4.23
N VAL A 80 -20.71 -3.72 -5.22
CA VAL A 80 -21.49 -2.50 -5.00
C VAL A 80 -22.90 -2.90 -4.59
N GLU A 81 -23.33 -2.48 -3.39
CA GLU A 81 -24.70 -2.71 -2.89
C GLU A 81 -25.61 -1.54 -3.23
N ASN A 82 -25.10 -0.33 -3.11
CA ASN A 82 -25.85 0.87 -3.43
C ASN A 82 -24.91 2.04 -3.77
N TYR A 83 -25.50 3.11 -4.26
CA TYR A 83 -24.83 4.36 -4.56
C TYR A 83 -25.40 5.47 -3.67
N GLN A 84 -24.52 6.39 -3.24
CA GLN A 84 -24.91 7.58 -2.51
C GLN A 84 -24.36 8.82 -3.22
N ILE A 85 -25.13 9.90 -3.19
CA ILE A 85 -24.66 11.22 -3.63
C ILE A 85 -24.19 11.97 -2.39
N LEU A 86 -22.96 12.46 -2.43
CA LEU A 86 -22.39 13.33 -1.41
C LEU A 86 -22.34 14.74 -1.98
N ALA A 87 -22.98 15.69 -1.33
CA ALA A 87 -23.04 17.08 -1.75
C ALA A 87 -22.53 18.02 -0.67
N ASN A 88 -21.57 18.87 -1.01
CA ASN A 88 -21.03 19.88 -0.09
C ASN A 88 -21.63 21.27 -0.34
N ASP A 89 -22.04 21.54 -1.57
CA ASP A 89 -22.52 22.86 -1.98
C ASP A 89 -23.88 22.76 -2.66
N PHE A 90 -24.84 23.58 -2.25
CA PHE A 90 -26.18 23.66 -2.81
C PHE A 90 -26.45 25.07 -3.32
N VAL A 91 -27.00 25.20 -4.53
CA VAL A 91 -27.46 26.47 -5.05
C VAL A 91 -28.89 26.71 -4.53
N ILE A 92 -29.05 27.65 -3.63
CA ILE A 92 -30.37 27.99 -3.06
C ILE A 92 -31.16 28.91 -3.99
N ALA A 93 -30.50 29.96 -4.50
CA ALA A 93 -31.11 30.90 -5.44
C ALA A 93 -30.07 31.61 -6.29
N THR A 94 -30.48 32.08 -7.47
CA THR A 94 -29.67 32.95 -8.32
C THR A 94 -30.40 34.28 -8.50
N LEU A 95 -29.86 35.34 -7.93
CA LEU A 95 -30.48 36.65 -7.85
C LEU A 95 -29.75 37.68 -8.71
N PRO A 96 -30.40 38.70 -9.21
CA PRO A 96 -29.82 39.69 -10.11
C PRO A 96 -28.87 40.66 -9.41
N THR A 97 -29.03 40.88 -8.09
CA THR A 97 -28.21 41.84 -7.35
C THR A 97 -27.60 41.19 -6.11
N GLU A 98 -26.41 41.69 -5.73
CA GLU A 98 -25.68 41.24 -4.54
C GLU A 98 -26.47 41.57 -3.26
N ALA A 99 -27.12 42.74 -3.21
CA ALA A 99 -27.94 43.16 -2.07
C ALA A 99 -29.09 42.18 -1.81
N ALA A 100 -29.82 41.75 -2.85
CA ALA A 100 -30.86 40.77 -2.72
C ALA A 100 -30.34 39.39 -2.27
N ALA A 101 -29.18 38.98 -2.75
CA ALA A 101 -28.55 37.72 -2.35
C ALA A 101 -28.11 37.74 -0.89
N ARG A 102 -27.51 38.85 -0.44
CA ARG A 102 -27.14 39.05 0.99
C ARG A 102 -28.34 39.11 1.90
N ALA A 103 -29.41 39.86 1.52
CA ALA A 103 -30.66 39.93 2.28
C ALA A 103 -31.30 38.53 2.44
N LEU A 104 -31.27 37.71 1.40
CA LEU A 104 -31.78 36.33 1.48
C LEU A 104 -30.89 35.46 2.41
N ALA A 105 -29.58 35.57 2.34
CA ALA A 105 -28.69 34.83 3.22
C ALA A 105 -28.86 35.25 4.70
N GLU A 106 -29.08 36.54 4.96
CA GLU A 106 -29.34 37.07 6.31
C GLU A 106 -30.72 36.66 6.84
N ALA A 107 -31.72 36.53 5.97
CA ALA A 107 -33.06 36.07 6.32
C ALA A 107 -33.13 34.57 6.68
N ARG A 108 -32.05 33.84 6.53
CA ARG A 108 -31.93 32.41 6.89
C ARG A 108 -32.41 32.10 8.29
N ALA A 109 -32.01 32.92 9.28
CA ALA A 109 -32.37 32.69 10.69
C ALA A 109 -33.86 32.80 10.99
N GLN A 110 -34.65 33.47 10.11
CA GLN A 110 -36.08 33.65 10.20
C GLN A 110 -36.84 32.72 9.24
N GLY A 111 -36.14 31.92 8.46
CA GLY A 111 -36.75 31.02 7.50
C GLY A 111 -37.39 29.80 8.13
N LYS A 112 -38.41 29.27 7.43
CA LYS A 112 -39.09 28.02 7.80
C LYS A 112 -39.18 27.07 6.63
N VAL A 113 -39.24 25.77 6.90
CA VAL A 113 -39.49 24.74 5.90
C VAL A 113 -40.96 24.44 5.80
N VAL A 114 -41.49 24.44 4.59
CA VAL A 114 -42.86 24.07 4.29
C VAL A 114 -42.85 22.93 3.27
N THR A 115 -43.41 21.80 3.63
CA THR A 115 -43.51 20.64 2.76
C THR A 115 -44.78 20.66 1.97
N ALA A 116 -44.75 20.55 0.65
CA ALA A 116 -45.89 20.51 -0.24
C ALA A 116 -45.85 19.28 -1.15
N ALA A 117 -47.00 18.67 -1.41
CA ALA A 117 -47.11 17.57 -2.37
C ALA A 117 -46.91 18.08 -3.80
N SER A 118 -46.07 17.40 -4.57
CA SER A 118 -45.79 17.67 -5.99
C SER A 118 -46.00 16.38 -6.79
N GLY A 119 -47.24 16.11 -7.19
CA GLY A 119 -47.60 14.85 -7.84
C GLY A 119 -47.46 13.64 -6.90
N LYS A 120 -46.56 12.72 -7.22
CA LYS A 120 -46.25 11.53 -6.39
C LYS A 120 -45.10 11.77 -5.38
N ARG A 121 -44.50 12.95 -5.39
CA ARG A 121 -43.37 13.32 -4.54
C ARG A 121 -43.73 14.50 -3.63
N TYR A 122 -42.90 14.73 -2.62
CA TYR A 122 -43.02 15.83 -1.68
C TYR A 122 -41.87 16.81 -1.88
N ARG A 123 -42.21 18.10 -1.99
CA ARG A 123 -41.26 19.18 -2.19
C ARG A 123 -41.06 19.95 -0.88
N ALA A 124 -39.85 20.09 -0.45
CA ALA A 124 -39.49 21.02 0.60
C ALA A 124 -39.31 22.41 0.00
N ASN A 125 -40.04 23.38 0.51
CA ASN A 125 -39.91 24.80 0.20
C ASN A 125 -39.30 25.50 1.41
N ILE A 126 -38.28 26.34 1.18
CA ILE A 126 -37.77 27.25 2.20
C ILE A 126 -38.39 28.60 2.01
N GLU A 127 -39.11 29.07 3.03
CA GLU A 127 -39.64 30.43 3.07
C GLU A 127 -38.70 31.29 3.88
N ALA A 128 -37.96 32.20 3.22
CA ALA A 128 -37.03 33.12 3.85
C ALA A 128 -37.04 34.47 3.11
N GLY A 129 -37.02 35.56 3.84
CA GLY A 129 -36.98 36.90 3.26
C GLY A 129 -38.17 37.25 2.34
N GLY A 130 -39.34 36.64 2.55
CA GLY A 130 -40.51 36.83 1.72
C GLY A 130 -40.51 36.05 0.39
N LEU A 131 -39.51 35.20 0.17
CA LEU A 131 -39.40 34.34 -1.00
C LEU A 131 -39.69 32.89 -0.60
N THR A 132 -40.44 32.18 -1.45
CA THR A 132 -40.63 30.74 -1.34
C THR A 132 -39.74 30.07 -2.36
N ILE A 133 -38.72 29.35 -1.87
CA ILE A 133 -37.69 28.73 -2.70
C ILE A 133 -37.91 27.23 -2.65
N PRO A 134 -38.20 26.56 -3.76
CA PRO A 134 -38.27 25.10 -3.82
C PRO A 134 -36.87 24.53 -3.69
N VAL A 135 -36.64 23.64 -2.71
CA VAL A 135 -35.32 23.17 -2.37
C VAL A 135 -35.07 21.73 -2.86
N LEU A 136 -36.05 20.84 -2.61
CA LEU A 136 -35.81 19.42 -2.88
C LEU A 136 -37.15 18.69 -3.09
N GLU A 137 -37.17 17.67 -3.96
CA GLU A 137 -38.27 16.74 -4.11
C GLU A 137 -37.86 15.35 -3.58
N MET A 138 -38.63 14.80 -2.67
CA MET A 138 -38.41 13.52 -2.04
C MET A 138 -39.64 12.62 -2.10
N ASP A 139 -39.46 11.33 -1.93
CA ASP A 139 -40.55 10.36 -1.98
C ASP A 139 -41.44 10.42 -0.71
N THR A 140 -40.89 10.91 0.41
CA THR A 140 -41.65 11.08 1.66
C THR A 140 -41.66 12.51 2.15
N PRO A 141 -42.74 12.95 2.84
CA PRO A 141 -42.81 14.30 3.40
C PRO A 141 -41.84 14.51 4.56
N GLU A 142 -41.48 13.44 5.27
CA GLU A 142 -40.55 13.45 6.39
C GLU A 142 -39.12 13.73 5.92
N ASP A 143 -38.67 13.04 4.87
CA ASP A 143 -37.33 13.26 4.27
C ASP A 143 -37.21 14.67 3.67
N ALA A 144 -38.26 15.15 2.99
CA ALA A 144 -38.29 16.50 2.44
C ALA A 144 -38.19 17.58 3.54
N SER A 145 -38.92 17.38 4.64
CA SER A 145 -38.88 18.29 5.80
C SER A 145 -37.52 18.24 6.52
N PHE A 146 -36.97 17.05 6.73
CA PHE A 146 -35.67 16.87 7.37
C PHE A 146 -34.57 17.54 6.60
N LEU A 147 -34.44 17.26 5.30
CA LEU A 147 -33.38 17.82 4.46
C LEU A 147 -33.53 19.33 4.25
N GLY A 148 -34.76 19.81 4.09
CA GLY A 148 -35.03 21.25 4.04
C GLY A 148 -34.63 21.96 5.34
N GLY A 149 -34.86 21.33 6.50
CA GLY A 149 -34.41 21.79 7.80
C GLY A 149 -32.91 21.84 7.92
N THR A 150 -32.21 20.76 7.49
CA THR A 150 -30.76 20.68 7.49
C THR A 150 -30.13 21.78 6.61
N ILE A 151 -30.67 22.00 5.40
CA ILE A 151 -30.17 23.06 4.50
C ILE A 151 -30.37 24.43 5.13
N LEU A 152 -31.53 24.67 5.80
CA LEU A 152 -31.83 25.96 6.42
C LEU A 152 -30.99 26.22 7.69
N GLN A 153 -30.80 25.23 8.54
CA GLN A 153 -30.27 25.41 9.90
C GLN A 153 -28.82 24.99 10.03
N ASP A 154 -28.42 23.86 9.42
CA ASP A 154 -27.10 23.24 9.67
C ASP A 154 -26.04 23.64 8.65
N LEU A 155 -26.44 24.15 7.46
CA LEU A 155 -25.49 24.56 6.44
C LEU A 155 -25.22 26.07 6.50
N GLU A 156 -23.97 26.47 6.25
CA GLU A 156 -23.59 27.88 6.12
C GLU A 156 -24.00 28.44 4.76
N TRP A 157 -24.70 29.56 4.75
CA TRP A 157 -25.07 30.23 3.51
C TRP A 157 -24.04 31.29 3.13
N ARG A 158 -23.61 31.24 1.86
CA ARG A 158 -22.64 32.16 1.28
C ARG A 158 -23.16 32.76 -0.01
N VAL A 159 -22.77 33.99 -0.30
CA VAL A 159 -23.10 34.66 -1.56
C VAL A 159 -21.88 34.62 -2.49
N GLU A 160 -22.05 34.05 -3.68
CA GLU A 160 -21.00 33.96 -4.70
C GLU A 160 -21.44 34.70 -5.98
N LYS A 161 -20.47 35.30 -6.69
CA LYS A 161 -20.68 35.92 -7.97
C LYS A 161 -20.82 34.86 -9.08
N ALA A 162 -21.94 34.82 -9.76
CA ALA A 162 -22.22 33.91 -10.88
C ALA A 162 -21.89 34.56 -12.24
N SER A 163 -21.79 33.74 -13.29
CA SER A 163 -21.63 34.24 -14.65
C SER A 163 -22.78 35.12 -15.07
N GLY A 164 -22.53 36.19 -15.84
CA GLY A 164 -23.53 37.13 -16.34
C GLY A 164 -23.98 38.18 -15.33
N GLY A 165 -23.15 38.53 -14.33
CA GLY A 165 -23.43 39.59 -13.37
C GLY A 165 -24.51 39.28 -12.32
N ARG A 166 -24.88 37.99 -12.21
CA ARG A 166 -25.83 37.50 -11.20
C ARG A 166 -25.11 37.04 -9.93
N PHE A 167 -25.83 36.89 -8.87
CA PHE A 167 -25.32 36.38 -7.57
C PHE A 167 -26.05 35.10 -7.19
N ARG A 168 -25.31 34.10 -6.71
CA ARG A 168 -25.84 32.84 -6.18
C ARG A 168 -25.77 32.84 -4.67
N VAL A 169 -26.85 32.42 -4.04
CA VAL A 169 -26.84 32.05 -2.63
C VAL A 169 -26.57 30.55 -2.57
N MET A 170 -25.49 30.18 -1.90
CA MET A 170 -25.04 28.80 -1.74
C MET A 170 -25.17 28.38 -0.29
N ALA A 171 -25.64 27.17 -0.05
CA ALA A 171 -25.53 26.51 1.25
C ALA A 171 -24.33 25.56 1.23
N HIS A 172 -23.42 25.69 2.18
CA HIS A 172 -22.17 24.98 2.26
C HIS A 172 -22.08 24.12 3.53
N ALA A 173 -21.70 22.84 3.36
CA ALA A 173 -21.39 21.92 4.46
C ALA A 173 -19.89 21.96 4.73
N SER A 174 -19.46 22.56 5.85
CA SER A 174 -18.03 22.73 6.20
C SER A 174 -17.38 21.43 6.66
N ASP A 175 -18.08 20.63 7.47
CA ASP A 175 -17.47 19.49 8.18
C ASP A 175 -17.81 18.13 7.60
N SER A 176 -19.02 17.96 7.09
CA SER A 176 -19.47 16.68 6.51
C SER A 176 -20.40 16.89 5.34
N PRO A 177 -20.19 16.21 4.20
CA PRO A 177 -21.10 16.34 3.06
C PRO A 177 -22.48 15.78 3.40
N VAL A 178 -23.53 16.43 2.89
CA VAL A 178 -24.90 15.90 2.96
C VAL A 178 -25.00 14.68 2.06
N THR A 179 -25.55 13.60 2.59
CA THR A 179 -25.62 12.31 1.91
C THR A 179 -27.03 12.02 1.46
N PHE A 180 -27.20 11.68 0.19
CA PHE A 180 -28.46 11.27 -0.42
C PHE A 180 -28.40 9.80 -0.85
N GLY A 181 -29.50 9.09 -0.80
CA GLY A 181 -29.60 7.67 -1.08
C GLY A 181 -29.87 6.87 0.18
N PRO A 182 -29.92 5.54 0.09
CA PRO A 182 -29.23 4.69 -0.88
C PRO A 182 -29.99 4.45 -2.20
N TYR A 183 -29.30 4.49 -3.33
CA TYR A 183 -29.83 4.15 -4.65
C TYR A 183 -29.41 2.75 -5.07
N ALA A 184 -30.38 1.93 -5.51
CA ALA A 184 -30.12 0.52 -5.82
C ALA A 184 -29.20 0.32 -7.03
N ASP A 185 -29.30 1.19 -8.03
CA ASP A 185 -28.51 1.13 -9.23
C ASP A 185 -28.06 2.51 -9.73
N ARG A 186 -27.15 2.49 -10.74
CA ARG A 186 -26.61 3.70 -11.35
C ARG A 186 -27.59 4.45 -12.24
N ALA A 187 -28.67 3.78 -12.66
CA ALA A 187 -29.70 4.39 -13.48
C ALA A 187 -30.69 5.19 -12.64
N SER A 188 -31.10 4.67 -11.47
CA SER A 188 -31.91 5.40 -10.49
C SER A 188 -31.16 6.64 -9.99
N LEU A 189 -29.88 6.52 -9.68
CA LEU A 189 -29.03 7.65 -9.30
C LEU A 189 -28.95 8.73 -10.40
N LYS A 190 -28.78 8.34 -11.67
CA LYS A 190 -28.75 9.29 -12.79
C LYS A 190 -30.09 9.96 -13.05
N ARG A 191 -31.21 9.26 -12.78
CA ARG A 191 -32.53 9.82 -12.88
C ARG A 191 -32.73 10.91 -11.84
N GLU A 192 -32.38 10.63 -10.60
CA GLU A 192 -32.43 11.56 -9.49
C GLU A 192 -31.61 12.82 -9.75
N LEU A 193 -30.38 12.68 -10.20
CA LEU A 193 -29.48 13.80 -10.57
C LEU A 193 -30.00 14.67 -11.74
N LYS A 194 -30.92 14.15 -12.59
CA LYS A 194 -31.49 14.89 -13.73
C LYS A 194 -32.82 15.59 -13.41
N GLU A 195 -33.59 15.04 -12.47
CA GLU A 195 -34.94 15.51 -12.14
C GLU A 195 -34.92 16.50 -10.98
N ASP A 196 -33.79 16.68 -10.28
CA ASP A 196 -33.70 17.53 -9.09
C ASP A 196 -33.62 19.02 -9.40
N ILE A 197 -34.44 19.78 -8.70
CA ILE A 197 -34.53 21.25 -8.73
C ILE A 197 -33.28 21.88 -8.08
N LEU A 198 -32.66 21.20 -7.12
CA LEU A 198 -31.35 21.54 -6.54
C LEU A 198 -30.27 20.70 -7.18
N VAL A 199 -29.59 21.27 -8.17
CA VAL A 199 -28.32 20.70 -8.66
C VAL A 199 -27.25 21.07 -7.65
N PRO A 200 -26.75 20.12 -6.85
CA PRO A 200 -25.59 20.39 -6.00
C PRO A 200 -24.45 20.88 -6.89
N ALA A 201 -23.84 22.01 -6.55
CA ALA A 201 -22.80 22.63 -7.35
C ALA A 201 -21.54 21.74 -7.44
N ARG A 202 -21.36 20.87 -6.44
CA ARG A 202 -20.33 19.83 -6.42
C ARG A 202 -20.89 18.56 -5.80
N THR A 203 -21.07 17.54 -6.62
CA THR A 203 -21.46 16.20 -6.18
C THR A 203 -20.35 15.21 -6.42
N SER A 204 -20.12 14.33 -5.47
CA SER A 204 -19.36 13.11 -5.65
C SER A 204 -20.27 11.90 -5.46
N VAL A 205 -20.12 10.90 -6.33
CA VAL A 205 -20.87 9.64 -6.21
C VAL A 205 -20.00 8.65 -5.44
N LYS A 206 -20.52 8.19 -4.29
CA LYS A 206 -19.90 7.14 -3.50
C LYS A 206 -20.62 5.83 -3.76
N ALA A 207 -19.91 4.83 -4.24
CA ALA A 207 -20.40 3.46 -4.30
C ALA A 207 -20.19 2.80 -2.93
N ASN A 208 -21.28 2.44 -2.27
CA ASN A 208 -21.20 1.66 -1.03
C ASN A 208 -21.32 0.18 -1.36
N GLY A 209 -20.43 -0.61 -0.82
CA GLY A 209 -20.39 -2.03 -1.08
C GLY A 209 -19.62 -2.80 -0.04
N LYS A 210 -19.72 -4.12 -0.11
CA LYS A 210 -19.06 -5.05 0.82
C LYS A 210 -17.70 -5.53 0.32
N GLY A 211 -17.31 -5.19 -0.90
CA GLY A 211 -16.01 -5.56 -1.47
C GLY A 211 -14.85 -4.77 -0.87
N VAL A 212 -13.66 -5.35 -0.86
CA VAL A 212 -12.44 -4.70 -0.32
C VAL A 212 -12.13 -3.40 -1.07
N MET A 213 -12.39 -3.31 -2.38
CA MET A 213 -12.12 -2.11 -3.18
C MET A 213 -13.02 -0.90 -2.82
N GLN A 214 -14.17 -1.13 -2.18
CA GLN A 214 -15.06 -0.07 -1.69
C GLN A 214 -14.72 0.38 -0.27
N ASP A 215 -13.81 -0.32 0.40
CA ASP A 215 -13.38 0.05 1.74
C ASP A 215 -12.38 1.21 1.67
N PRO A 216 -12.66 2.36 2.31
CA PRO A 216 -11.72 3.49 2.35
C PRO A 216 -10.35 3.10 2.91
N ASN A 217 -10.32 2.16 3.88
CA ASN A 217 -9.11 1.69 4.52
C ASN A 217 -8.23 0.87 3.58
N PHE A 218 -8.80 0.24 2.56
CA PHE A 218 -8.03 -0.46 1.54
C PHE A 218 -7.15 0.51 0.73
N LEU A 219 -7.72 1.62 0.24
CA LEU A 219 -6.96 2.64 -0.49
C LEU A 219 -5.90 3.30 0.39
N LEU A 220 -6.23 3.54 1.66
CA LEU A 220 -5.27 4.03 2.64
C LEU A 220 -4.12 3.04 2.82
N ALA A 221 -4.42 1.74 2.98
CA ALA A 221 -3.41 0.69 3.10
C ALA A 221 -2.53 0.57 1.85
N VAL A 222 -3.09 0.69 0.65
CA VAL A 222 -2.32 0.76 -0.61
C VAL A 222 -1.34 1.93 -0.58
N LYS A 223 -1.84 3.15 -0.31
CA LYS A 223 -1.02 4.36 -0.23
C LYS A 223 0.10 4.23 0.81
N ASN A 224 -0.24 3.73 1.98
CA ASN A 224 0.71 3.53 3.07
C ASN A 224 1.77 2.48 2.72
N THR A 225 1.41 1.40 2.01
CA THR A 225 2.36 0.38 1.55
C THR A 225 3.42 1.01 0.63
N PHE A 226 2.99 1.82 -0.33
CA PHE A 226 3.93 2.52 -1.22
C PHE A 226 4.76 3.57 -0.46
N LYS A 227 4.14 4.38 0.41
CA LYS A 227 4.84 5.37 1.24
C LYS A 227 5.91 4.71 2.12
N TYR A 228 5.57 3.59 2.76
CA TYR A 228 6.47 2.82 3.58
C TYR A 228 7.62 2.23 2.76
N THR A 229 7.31 1.52 1.67
CA THR A 229 8.31 0.87 0.81
C THR A 229 9.28 1.88 0.22
N PHE A 230 8.79 2.92 -0.47
CA PHE A 230 9.67 3.91 -1.08
C PHE A 230 10.44 4.73 -0.04
N GLY A 231 9.79 5.10 1.06
CA GLY A 231 10.45 5.82 2.16
C GLY A 231 11.62 5.03 2.75
N THR A 232 11.42 3.73 3.01
CA THR A 232 12.48 2.86 3.52
C THR A 232 13.61 2.68 2.51
N GLU A 233 13.30 2.44 1.23
CA GLU A 233 14.33 2.16 0.22
C GLU A 233 15.20 3.37 -0.08
N ILE A 234 14.62 4.56 -0.20
CA ILE A 234 15.37 5.80 -0.41
C ILE A 234 16.37 6.01 0.74
N ILE A 235 15.91 5.87 1.99
CA ILE A 235 16.78 6.10 3.16
C ILE A 235 17.86 5.00 3.27
N LYS A 236 17.52 3.72 3.01
CA LYS A 236 18.49 2.62 2.98
C LYS A 236 19.60 2.86 1.95
N LEU A 237 19.27 3.35 0.77
CA LEU A 237 20.26 3.71 -0.26
C LEU A 237 21.08 4.90 0.17
N CYS A 238 20.47 5.94 0.72
CA CYS A 238 21.18 7.14 1.21
C CYS A 238 22.18 6.83 2.31
N ILE A 239 21.93 5.83 3.15
CA ILE A 239 22.85 5.39 4.22
C ILE A 239 23.79 4.30 3.69
N GLY A 240 23.27 3.32 2.96
CA GLY A 240 23.99 2.13 2.53
C GLY A 240 25.12 2.42 1.55
N ILE A 241 24.90 3.31 0.58
CA ILE A 241 25.95 3.69 -0.39
C ILE A 241 27.16 4.35 0.29
N PRO A 242 27.02 5.41 1.10
CA PRO A 242 28.13 5.99 1.83
C PRO A 242 28.85 5.00 2.75
N CYS A 243 28.09 4.18 3.49
CA CYS A 243 28.65 3.14 4.34
C CYS A 243 29.50 2.14 3.53
N ALA A 244 29.02 1.69 2.38
CA ALA A 244 29.76 0.77 1.50
C ALA A 244 31.05 1.42 0.97
N LEU A 245 30.99 2.69 0.54
CA LEU A 245 32.15 3.44 0.07
C LEU A 245 33.22 3.60 1.16
N ILE A 246 32.80 3.89 2.41
CA ILE A 246 33.72 4.00 3.56
C ILE A 246 34.34 2.64 3.86
N LEU A 247 33.54 1.57 3.94
CA LEU A 247 34.00 0.22 4.27
C LEU A 247 34.83 -0.42 3.14
N ASN A 248 34.78 0.12 1.93
CA ASN A 248 35.67 -0.30 0.83
C ASN A 248 37.09 0.25 0.98
N ARG A 249 37.29 1.35 1.72
CA ARG A 249 38.61 1.93 1.97
C ARG A 249 39.43 1.02 2.88
N ARG A 250 40.76 1.08 2.73
CA ARG A 250 41.73 0.35 3.57
C ARG A 250 42.00 1.16 4.83
N PHE A 251 41.46 0.75 5.97
CA PHE A 251 41.73 1.35 7.29
C PHE A 251 41.70 0.29 8.39
N GLY A 252 42.32 0.61 9.55
CA GLY A 252 42.32 -0.28 10.71
C GLY A 252 40.92 -0.50 11.26
N GLY A 253 40.58 -1.73 11.68
CA GLY A 253 39.28 -2.05 12.26
C GLY A 253 38.13 -2.29 11.27
N ARG A 254 38.33 -2.13 9.94
CA ARG A 254 37.26 -2.33 8.94
C ARG A 254 36.59 -3.71 9.00
N ARG A 255 37.33 -4.77 9.39
CA ARG A 255 36.77 -6.13 9.53
C ARG A 255 35.76 -6.18 10.67
N LEU A 256 36.12 -5.57 11.80
CA LEU A 256 35.21 -5.46 12.96
C LEU A 256 33.95 -4.65 12.62
N LEU A 257 34.11 -3.49 11.97
CA LEU A 257 32.97 -2.66 11.55
C LEU A 257 32.05 -3.38 10.58
N ARG A 258 32.59 -4.17 9.62
CA ARG A 258 31.76 -5.01 8.74
C ARG A 258 30.97 -6.05 9.51
N GLY A 259 31.56 -6.67 10.55
CA GLY A 259 30.88 -7.61 11.43
C GLY A 259 29.77 -6.94 12.25
N LEU A 260 30.07 -5.80 12.88
CA LEU A 260 29.09 -5.04 13.68
C LEU A 260 27.92 -4.52 12.83
N LEU A 261 28.21 -4.09 11.60
CA LEU A 261 27.19 -3.59 10.69
C LEU A 261 26.12 -4.66 10.37
N VAL A 262 26.49 -5.96 10.34
CA VAL A 262 25.56 -7.04 9.99
C VAL A 262 24.61 -7.40 11.13
N ILE A 263 24.94 -7.05 12.37
CA ILE A 263 24.17 -7.42 13.57
C ILE A 263 22.67 -7.11 13.44
N PRO A 264 22.24 -5.89 13.02
CA PRO A 264 20.81 -5.57 12.89
C PRO A 264 20.07 -6.49 11.91
N TRP A 265 20.74 -6.96 10.87
CA TRP A 265 20.18 -7.86 9.87
C TRP A 265 20.01 -9.30 10.39
N VAL A 266 20.98 -9.78 11.19
CA VAL A 266 21.00 -11.15 11.69
C VAL A 266 20.01 -11.36 12.84
N ILE A 267 19.69 -10.32 13.63
CA ILE A 267 18.74 -10.41 14.74
C ILE A 267 17.36 -10.78 14.21
N PRO A 268 16.66 -11.77 14.80
CA PRO A 268 15.28 -12.11 14.42
C PRO A 268 14.38 -10.88 14.47
N ILE A 269 13.59 -10.69 13.40
CA ILE A 269 12.77 -9.48 13.22
C ILE A 269 11.83 -9.21 14.40
N ALA A 270 11.23 -10.26 14.98
CA ALA A 270 10.32 -10.11 16.11
C ALA A 270 11.02 -9.56 17.35
N LEU A 271 12.25 -10.04 17.65
CA LEU A 271 13.04 -9.57 18.79
C LEU A 271 13.51 -8.13 18.59
N SER A 272 13.98 -7.80 17.38
CA SER A 272 14.41 -6.42 17.09
C SER A 272 13.24 -5.45 17.14
N ALA A 273 12.07 -5.81 16.58
CA ALA A 273 10.87 -4.97 16.64
C ALA A 273 10.37 -4.79 18.07
N GLN A 274 10.47 -5.83 18.92
CA GLN A 274 10.10 -5.73 20.33
C GLN A 274 11.05 -4.79 21.11
N ALA A 275 12.35 -4.84 20.85
CA ALA A 275 13.31 -3.89 21.43
C ALA A 275 12.99 -2.44 20.99
N TRP A 276 12.70 -2.24 19.71
CA TRP A 276 12.28 -0.93 19.19
C TRP A 276 10.95 -0.46 19.76
N LEU A 277 10.02 -1.37 20.10
CA LEU A 277 8.77 -1.02 20.78
C LEU A 277 9.03 -0.31 22.12
N TRP A 278 10.05 -0.73 22.87
CA TRP A 278 10.49 -0.08 24.12
C TRP A 278 11.22 1.24 23.84
N ILE A 279 12.11 1.26 22.86
CA ILE A 279 12.87 2.47 22.50
C ILE A 279 11.94 3.60 22.04
N LEU A 280 10.85 3.27 21.36
CA LEU A 280 9.85 4.19 20.81
C LEU A 280 8.64 4.41 21.74
N ASP A 281 8.70 3.91 22.98
CA ASP A 281 7.63 4.15 23.96
C ASP A 281 7.57 5.64 24.32
N SER A 282 6.37 6.24 24.41
CA SER A 282 6.23 7.66 24.65
C SER A 282 6.71 8.08 26.03
N THR A 283 6.57 7.21 27.03
CA THR A 283 6.92 7.51 28.44
C THR A 283 8.38 7.18 28.76
N TYR A 284 8.84 6.02 28.29
CA TYR A 284 10.16 5.47 28.63
C TYR A 284 11.17 5.54 27.48
N SER A 285 10.89 6.33 26.45
CA SER A 285 11.75 6.44 25.27
C SER A 285 13.15 6.95 25.62
N VAL A 286 14.14 6.12 25.33
CA VAL A 286 15.55 6.54 25.40
C VAL A 286 15.83 7.70 24.45
N ILE A 287 15.16 7.75 23.30
CA ILE A 287 15.33 8.84 22.32
C ILE A 287 14.81 10.16 22.91
N ASN A 288 13.59 10.17 23.48
CA ASN A 288 13.06 11.35 24.15
C ASN A 288 13.94 11.79 25.30
N TRP A 289 14.43 10.85 26.11
CA TRP A 289 15.33 11.16 27.21
C TRP A 289 16.61 11.84 26.70
N CYS A 290 17.26 11.32 25.67
CA CYS A 290 18.44 11.95 25.06
C CYS A 290 18.14 13.35 24.51
N LEU A 291 17.03 13.52 23.79
CA LEU A 291 16.65 14.79 23.20
C LEU A 291 16.36 15.87 24.26
N VAL A 292 15.72 15.48 25.36
CA VAL A 292 15.50 16.38 26.50
C VAL A 292 16.81 16.70 27.22
N HIS A 293 17.67 15.70 27.46
CA HIS A 293 18.94 15.89 28.13
C HIS A 293 19.90 16.79 27.34
N TRP A 294 19.88 16.73 26.01
CA TRP A 294 20.67 17.63 25.15
C TRP A 294 20.01 18.99 24.92
N GLY A 295 18.88 19.29 25.57
CA GLY A 295 18.18 20.57 25.46
C GLY A 295 17.49 20.80 24.12
N ILE A 296 17.34 19.76 23.29
CA ILE A 296 16.65 19.83 21.98
C ILE A 296 15.13 19.86 22.16
N LEU A 297 14.61 19.13 23.16
CA LEU A 297 13.20 19.11 23.51
C LEU A 297 12.98 19.55 24.96
N SER A 298 11.82 20.19 25.19
CA SER A 298 11.34 20.43 26.56
C SER A 298 10.69 19.16 27.12
N PRO A 299 10.81 18.90 28.43
CA PRO A 299 10.11 17.79 29.09
C PRO A 299 8.60 17.76 28.88
N ALA A 300 7.99 18.92 28.60
CA ALA A 300 6.56 19.06 28.31
C ALA A 300 6.19 18.69 26.87
N ASN A 301 7.17 18.65 25.95
CA ASN A 301 6.94 18.44 24.51
C ASN A 301 7.67 17.20 24.00
N ILE A 302 7.48 16.06 24.67
CA ILE A 302 8.06 14.77 24.26
C ILE A 302 7.35 14.25 23.01
N ILE A 303 8.10 13.55 22.15
CA ILE A 303 7.57 12.98 20.92
C ILE A 303 6.79 11.71 21.24
N ASN A 304 5.54 11.65 20.81
CA ASN A 304 4.78 10.41 20.84
C ASN A 304 5.00 9.63 19.53
N PHE A 305 6.07 8.82 19.50
CA PHE A 305 6.51 8.08 18.31
C PHE A 305 5.47 7.12 17.73
N ARG A 306 4.54 6.60 18.53
CA ARG A 306 3.54 5.63 18.11
C ARG A 306 2.12 6.18 18.07
N GLY A 307 1.84 7.24 18.82
CA GLY A 307 0.50 7.81 18.94
C GLY A 307 0.23 8.99 18.01
N ASP A 308 1.27 9.65 17.49
CA ASP A 308 1.10 10.70 16.48
C ASP A 308 1.17 10.12 15.07
N LYS A 309 0.24 10.54 14.19
CA LYS A 309 0.10 10.00 12.84
C LYS A 309 1.35 10.15 11.95
N ASN A 310 2.09 11.26 12.11
CA ASN A 310 3.28 11.53 11.29
C ASN A 310 4.48 10.76 11.84
N TRP A 311 4.67 10.79 13.16
CA TRP A 311 5.75 10.10 13.83
C TRP A 311 5.61 8.57 13.76
N ALA A 312 4.40 8.03 13.80
CA ALA A 312 4.19 6.59 13.72
C ALA A 312 4.70 5.99 12.41
N MET A 313 4.41 6.63 11.27
CA MET A 313 4.92 6.17 9.97
C MET A 313 6.45 6.31 9.88
N LEU A 314 7.00 7.42 10.36
CA LEU A 314 8.46 7.62 10.40
C LEU A 314 9.14 6.60 11.31
N SER A 315 8.54 6.25 12.44
CA SER A 315 9.06 5.27 13.38
C SER A 315 9.17 3.88 12.76
N VAL A 316 8.12 3.38 12.10
CA VAL A 316 8.18 2.08 11.43
C VAL A 316 9.15 2.09 10.25
N ILE A 317 9.26 3.20 9.50
CA ILE A 317 10.27 3.38 8.46
C ILE A 317 11.68 3.33 9.06
N ALA A 318 11.94 4.07 10.14
CA ALA A 318 13.25 4.10 10.78
C ALA A 318 13.71 2.71 11.27
N VAL A 319 12.80 1.93 11.85
CA VAL A 319 13.10 0.56 12.30
C VAL A 319 13.42 -0.36 11.12
N ASN A 320 12.63 -0.30 10.04
CA ASN A 320 12.91 -1.08 8.84
C ASN A 320 14.23 -0.67 8.18
N VAL A 321 14.53 0.62 8.14
CA VAL A 321 15.80 1.15 7.63
C VAL A 321 16.96 0.64 8.47
N TRP A 322 16.91 0.79 9.81
CA TRP A 322 17.95 0.32 10.72
C TRP A 322 18.26 -1.16 10.53
N ARG A 323 17.23 -1.98 10.34
CA ARG A 323 17.38 -3.40 10.09
C ARG A 323 17.90 -3.72 8.68
N GLY A 324 17.45 -2.97 7.66
CA GLY A 324 17.64 -3.31 6.26
C GLY A 324 18.87 -2.70 5.59
N PHE A 325 19.34 -1.50 6.04
CA PHE A 325 20.49 -0.84 5.40
C PHE A 325 21.79 -1.67 5.43
N PRO A 326 22.06 -2.54 6.43
CA PRO A 326 23.24 -3.39 6.40
C PRO A 326 23.28 -4.35 5.21
N PHE A 327 22.17 -4.95 4.86
CA PHE A 327 22.05 -5.81 3.68
C PHE A 327 22.41 -5.03 2.40
N THR A 328 21.79 -3.86 2.21
CA THR A 328 22.06 -2.97 1.09
C THR A 328 23.55 -2.58 1.04
N THR A 329 24.13 -2.22 2.20
CA THR A 329 25.54 -1.85 2.32
C THR A 329 26.47 -2.99 1.88
N ILE A 330 26.22 -4.23 2.33
CA ILE A 330 27.08 -5.37 2.02
C ILE A 330 26.99 -5.76 0.57
N VAL A 331 25.79 -5.76 -0.03
CA VAL A 331 25.63 -6.09 -1.44
C VAL A 331 26.34 -5.03 -2.32
N ILE A 332 26.21 -3.74 -1.99
CA ILE A 332 26.93 -2.68 -2.69
C ILE A 332 28.45 -2.82 -2.49
N LEU A 333 28.89 -3.11 -1.26
CA LEU A 333 30.31 -3.34 -0.97
C LEU A 333 30.89 -4.51 -1.78
N ALA A 334 30.14 -5.59 -1.96
CA ALA A 334 30.53 -6.70 -2.83
C ALA A 334 30.73 -6.23 -4.28
N GLY A 335 29.81 -5.41 -4.80
CA GLY A 335 29.96 -4.79 -6.11
C GLY A 335 31.18 -3.88 -6.22
N LEU A 336 31.43 -3.06 -5.21
CA LEU A 336 32.61 -2.17 -5.17
C LEU A 336 33.93 -2.95 -5.16
N THR A 337 33.98 -4.10 -4.47
CA THR A 337 35.18 -4.93 -4.43
C THR A 337 35.45 -5.69 -5.73
N ALA A 338 34.46 -5.78 -6.62
CA ALA A 338 34.63 -6.39 -7.94
C ALA A 338 35.20 -5.42 -9.00
N ILE A 339 35.29 -4.12 -8.69
CA ILE A 339 35.90 -3.13 -9.59
C ILE A 339 37.41 -3.23 -9.51
N PRO A 340 38.15 -3.47 -10.65
CA PRO A 340 39.60 -3.44 -10.68
C PRO A 340 40.18 -2.09 -10.24
N ASP A 341 41.22 -2.11 -9.41
CA ASP A 341 41.86 -0.88 -8.89
C ASP A 341 42.42 -0.02 -10.04
N GLU A 342 42.86 -0.65 -11.14
CA GLU A 342 43.41 0.03 -12.33
C GLU A 342 42.42 1.02 -12.97
N ILE A 343 41.12 0.69 -12.97
CA ILE A 343 40.09 1.57 -13.52
C ILE A 343 39.95 2.83 -12.65
N LEU A 344 40.02 2.65 -11.34
CA LEU A 344 39.93 3.76 -10.40
C LEU A 344 41.18 4.65 -10.43
N GLU A 345 42.34 4.04 -10.66
CA GLU A 345 43.60 4.76 -10.82
C GLU A 345 43.65 5.56 -12.11
N ARG A 346 43.23 4.99 -13.25
CA ARG A 346 43.12 5.71 -14.52
C ARG A 346 42.23 6.93 -14.38
N ALA A 347 41.02 6.78 -13.78
CA ALA A 347 40.13 7.90 -13.57
C ALA A 347 40.74 9.00 -12.66
N ARG A 348 41.68 8.65 -11.76
CA ARG A 348 42.44 9.64 -10.98
C ARG A 348 43.46 10.37 -11.83
N LEU A 349 44.17 9.62 -12.70
CA LEU A 349 45.17 10.21 -13.62
C LEU A 349 44.49 11.17 -14.61
N ASP A 350 43.27 10.86 -15.05
CA ASP A 350 42.43 11.73 -15.87
C ASP A 350 41.88 12.97 -15.12
N GLY A 351 42.28 13.16 -13.87
CA GLY A 351 41.88 14.34 -13.05
C GLY A 351 40.47 14.27 -12.43
N ALA A 352 39.79 13.13 -12.52
CA ALA A 352 38.45 13.01 -11.94
C ALA A 352 38.46 13.12 -10.41
N ASN A 353 37.68 14.04 -9.86
CA ASN A 353 37.49 14.14 -8.40
C ASN A 353 36.62 13.00 -7.86
N GLY A 354 36.47 12.92 -6.52
CA GLY A 354 35.76 11.81 -5.87
C GLY A 354 34.30 11.66 -6.32
N PHE A 355 33.60 12.76 -6.52
CA PHE A 355 32.20 12.76 -6.98
C PHE A 355 32.11 12.35 -8.47
N GLN A 356 32.97 12.87 -9.32
CA GLN A 356 33.02 12.48 -10.73
C GLN A 356 33.31 10.98 -10.90
N ARG A 357 34.28 10.44 -10.14
CA ARG A 357 34.55 8.99 -10.13
C ARG A 357 33.35 8.19 -9.67
N PHE A 358 32.64 8.66 -8.64
CA PHE A 358 31.43 7.98 -8.18
C PHE A 358 30.37 7.94 -9.26
N VAL A 359 30.03 9.09 -9.88
CA VAL A 359 28.94 9.20 -10.83
C VAL A 359 29.25 8.54 -12.18
N HIS A 360 30.48 8.73 -12.72
CA HIS A 360 30.80 8.31 -14.08
C HIS A 360 31.51 6.96 -14.19
N VAL A 361 32.10 6.46 -13.08
CA VAL A 361 32.85 5.19 -13.08
C VAL A 361 32.20 4.18 -12.17
N ILE A 362 32.11 4.49 -10.87
CA ILE A 362 31.68 3.53 -9.84
C ILE A 362 30.19 3.18 -10.02
N SER A 363 29.34 4.20 -10.06
CA SER A 363 27.89 4.01 -10.12
C SER A 363 27.42 3.20 -11.34
N PRO A 364 27.92 3.46 -12.59
CA PRO A 364 27.58 2.61 -13.73
C PRO A 364 28.06 1.16 -13.56
N MET A 365 29.26 0.94 -13.02
CA MET A 365 29.81 -0.41 -12.85
C MET A 365 29.08 -1.24 -11.80
N ILE A 366 28.63 -0.63 -10.70
CA ILE A 366 27.89 -1.35 -9.65
C ILE A 366 26.37 -1.39 -9.90
N ARG A 367 25.87 -0.73 -10.94
CA ARG A 367 24.45 -0.59 -11.23
C ARG A 367 23.72 -1.94 -11.31
N PRO A 368 24.23 -3.00 -11.96
CA PRO A 368 23.55 -4.29 -11.99
C PRO A 368 23.38 -4.88 -10.58
N ILE A 369 24.42 -4.86 -9.76
CA ILE A 369 24.37 -5.42 -8.40
C ILE A 369 23.51 -4.54 -7.47
N LEU A 370 23.54 -3.23 -7.66
CA LEU A 370 22.68 -2.29 -6.95
C LEU A 370 21.20 -2.56 -7.25
N MET A 371 20.85 -2.84 -8.51
CA MET A 371 19.49 -3.19 -8.91
C MET A 371 19.03 -4.52 -8.31
N VAL A 372 19.90 -5.52 -8.24
CA VAL A 372 19.60 -6.79 -7.55
C VAL A 372 19.33 -6.54 -6.06
N SER A 373 20.20 -5.76 -5.40
CA SER A 373 19.99 -5.38 -3.99
C SER A 373 18.65 -4.66 -3.78
N LEU A 374 18.35 -3.70 -4.64
CA LEU A 374 17.12 -2.91 -4.58
C LEU A 374 15.88 -3.81 -4.79
N LEU A 375 15.96 -4.77 -5.75
CA LEU A 375 14.87 -5.71 -5.99
C LEU A 375 14.51 -6.51 -4.73
N PHE A 376 15.49 -7.15 -4.10
CA PHE A 376 15.23 -7.90 -2.87
C PHE A 376 14.74 -7.00 -1.74
N SER A 377 15.35 -5.84 -1.56
CA SER A 377 14.98 -4.91 -0.49
C SER A 377 13.55 -4.37 -0.65
N VAL A 378 13.14 -4.01 -1.88
CA VAL A 378 11.77 -3.57 -2.20
C VAL A 378 10.77 -4.69 -1.91
N ILE A 379 11.05 -5.94 -2.32
CA ILE A 379 10.15 -7.08 -2.04
C ILE A 379 9.99 -7.26 -0.53
N PHE A 380 11.08 -7.26 0.24
CA PHE A 380 11.03 -7.41 1.70
C PHE A 380 10.27 -6.28 2.39
N SER A 381 10.43 -5.03 1.93
CA SER A 381 9.72 -3.89 2.51
C SER A 381 8.24 -3.85 2.10
N PHE A 382 7.93 -4.19 0.84
CA PHE A 382 6.54 -4.21 0.35
C PHE A 382 5.68 -5.27 1.06
N THR A 383 6.28 -6.40 1.42
CA THR A 383 5.60 -7.51 2.10
C THR A 383 5.79 -7.49 3.62
N ASP A 384 6.45 -6.45 4.18
CA ASP A 384 6.73 -6.40 5.62
C ASP A 384 5.43 -6.32 6.43
N PHE A 385 5.20 -7.34 7.22
CA PHE A 385 4.12 -7.44 8.18
C PHE A 385 4.63 -7.18 9.59
N ASN A 386 5.75 -7.81 9.94
CA ASN A 386 6.19 -7.93 11.32
C ASN A 386 6.55 -6.59 11.95
N THR A 387 7.30 -5.75 11.25
CA THR A 387 7.73 -4.44 11.78
C THR A 387 6.53 -3.58 12.13
N ILE A 388 5.57 -3.48 11.21
CA ILE A 388 4.40 -2.61 11.38
C ILE A 388 3.46 -3.20 12.43
N TRP A 389 3.20 -4.52 12.37
CA TRP A 389 2.28 -5.16 13.30
C TRP A 389 2.76 -5.13 14.74
N ILE A 390 4.04 -5.36 15.00
CA ILE A 390 4.59 -5.35 16.35
C ILE A 390 4.64 -3.93 16.93
N ILE A 391 5.04 -2.92 16.14
CA ILE A 391 5.28 -1.56 16.63
C ILE A 391 3.98 -0.76 16.77
N THR A 392 3.12 -0.76 15.74
CA THR A 392 1.96 0.12 15.67
C THR A 392 0.63 -0.60 15.49
N LYS A 393 0.64 -1.88 15.11
CA LYS A 393 -0.57 -2.64 14.70
C LYS A 393 -1.41 -1.95 13.62
N GLY A 394 -0.77 -1.11 12.79
CA GLY A 394 -1.45 -0.28 11.79
C GLY A 394 -1.88 1.11 12.26
N GLY A 395 -1.86 1.39 13.59
CA GLY A 395 -2.29 2.66 14.17
C GLY A 395 -1.27 3.80 14.06
N PRO A 396 -1.60 4.99 14.57
CA PRO A 396 -2.94 5.39 15.03
C PRO A 396 -3.89 5.62 13.84
N TYR A 397 -5.19 5.37 14.04
CA TYR A 397 -6.23 5.62 13.03
C TYR A 397 -5.90 5.06 11.63
N ASP A 398 -5.37 3.84 11.56
CA ASP A 398 -4.93 3.15 10.34
C ASP A 398 -3.85 3.89 9.51
N GLN A 399 -3.19 4.91 10.08
CA GLN A 399 -2.20 5.72 9.36
C GLN A 399 -0.90 4.98 9.04
N THR A 400 -0.61 3.88 9.72
CA THR A 400 0.50 2.98 9.39
C THR A 400 0.02 1.63 8.84
N GLN A 401 -1.28 1.48 8.61
CA GLN A 401 -1.85 0.27 8.04
C GLN A 401 -1.34 0.07 6.60
N VAL A 402 -0.73 -1.07 6.34
CA VAL A 402 -0.29 -1.50 5.01
C VAL A 402 -1.09 -2.71 4.55
N LEU A 403 -0.98 -3.09 3.28
CA LEU A 403 -1.75 -4.20 2.72
C LEU A 403 -1.56 -5.52 3.49
N SER A 404 -0.34 -5.85 3.91
CA SER A 404 -0.04 -7.08 4.67
C SER A 404 -0.74 -7.10 6.04
N THR A 405 -0.69 -5.98 6.79
CA THR A 405 -1.35 -5.87 8.10
C THR A 405 -2.86 -5.76 7.96
N TYR A 406 -3.37 -5.14 6.91
CA TYR A 406 -4.79 -5.04 6.62
C TYR A 406 -5.40 -6.40 6.25
N ALA A 407 -4.69 -7.18 5.41
CA ALA A 407 -5.09 -8.55 5.09
C ALA A 407 -5.21 -9.42 6.35
N TYR A 408 -4.25 -9.30 7.27
CA TYR A 408 -4.26 -10.01 8.54
C TYR A 408 -5.41 -9.55 9.46
N GLN A 409 -5.59 -8.24 9.60
CA GLN A 409 -6.64 -7.67 10.44
C GLN A 409 -8.03 -8.11 9.99
N LEU A 410 -8.29 -8.07 8.67
CA LEU A 410 -9.58 -8.44 8.13
C LEU A 410 -9.76 -9.96 8.07
N GLY A 411 -8.72 -10.69 7.63
CA GLY A 411 -8.77 -12.12 7.44
C GLY A 411 -8.75 -12.90 8.77
N VAL A 412 -7.78 -12.60 9.63
CA VAL A 412 -7.54 -13.39 10.85
C VAL A 412 -8.26 -12.78 12.04
N ASN A 413 -8.05 -11.49 12.33
CA ASN A 413 -8.64 -10.87 13.52
C ASN A 413 -10.16 -10.70 13.42
N ALA A 414 -10.66 -10.23 12.27
CA ALA A 414 -12.09 -10.07 12.05
C ALA A 414 -12.78 -11.37 11.53
N GLY A 415 -12.01 -12.41 11.20
CA GLY A 415 -12.51 -13.71 10.77
C GLY A 415 -13.00 -13.79 9.32
N TYR A 416 -12.87 -12.73 8.50
CA TYR A 416 -13.27 -12.72 7.10
C TYR A 416 -12.16 -13.25 6.19
N LEU A 417 -11.91 -14.57 6.24
CA LEU A 417 -10.80 -15.22 5.54
C LEU A 417 -10.80 -14.95 4.02
N GLY A 418 -11.97 -14.99 3.38
CA GLY A 418 -12.12 -14.70 1.95
C GLY A 418 -11.67 -13.27 1.58
N LYS A 419 -12.04 -12.26 2.40
CA LYS A 419 -11.61 -10.87 2.19
C LYS A 419 -10.13 -10.68 2.47
N GLY A 420 -9.60 -11.28 3.54
CA GLY A 420 -8.16 -11.26 3.84
C GLY A 420 -7.33 -11.88 2.70
N ALA A 421 -7.79 -13.02 2.17
CA ALA A 421 -7.18 -13.68 1.02
C ALA A 421 -7.22 -12.81 -0.24
N SER A 422 -8.33 -12.09 -0.51
CA SER A 422 -8.43 -11.19 -1.67
C SER A 422 -7.43 -10.02 -1.60
N ILE A 423 -7.19 -9.45 -0.39
CA ILE A 423 -6.17 -8.40 -0.20
C ILE A 423 -4.77 -8.97 -0.44
N SER A 424 -4.48 -10.15 0.11
CA SER A 424 -3.18 -10.81 -0.08
C SER A 424 -2.93 -11.13 -1.55
N LEU A 425 -3.95 -11.59 -2.26
CA LEU A 425 -3.87 -11.88 -3.70
C LEU A 425 -3.68 -10.60 -4.53
N PHE A 426 -4.23 -9.47 -4.09
CA PHE A 426 -4.02 -8.16 -4.73
C PHE A 426 -2.55 -7.70 -4.65
N MET A 427 -1.82 -8.06 -3.60
CA MET A 427 -0.38 -7.76 -3.48
C MET A 427 0.47 -8.51 -4.52
N PHE A 428 0.04 -9.71 -4.94
CA PHE A 428 0.80 -10.57 -5.85
C PHE A 428 1.09 -9.92 -7.22
N PRO A 429 0.10 -9.42 -7.99
CA PRO A 429 0.36 -8.81 -9.28
C PRO A 429 1.23 -7.55 -9.17
N ILE A 430 1.11 -6.78 -8.10
CA ILE A 430 1.93 -5.59 -7.87
C ILE A 430 3.39 -6.01 -7.65
N THR A 431 3.63 -6.99 -6.79
CA THR A 431 4.98 -7.52 -6.54
C THR A 431 5.57 -8.14 -7.81
N ALA A 432 4.78 -8.95 -8.55
CA ALA A 432 5.20 -9.55 -9.81
C ALA A 432 5.56 -8.49 -10.86
N ALA A 433 4.75 -7.42 -10.98
CA ALA A 433 5.05 -6.30 -11.87
C ALA A 433 6.34 -5.59 -11.48
N MET A 434 6.56 -5.29 -10.20
CA MET A 434 7.82 -4.68 -9.72
C MET A 434 9.03 -5.55 -10.08
N VAL A 435 8.95 -6.86 -9.81
CA VAL A 435 10.01 -7.82 -10.16
C VAL A 435 10.25 -7.85 -11.67
N PHE A 436 9.18 -7.93 -12.47
CA PHE A 436 9.28 -7.97 -13.92
C PHE A 436 9.97 -6.71 -14.48
N PHE A 437 9.56 -5.52 -14.04
CA PHE A 437 10.17 -4.26 -14.50
C PHE A 437 11.64 -4.16 -14.10
N MET A 438 11.98 -4.55 -12.87
CA MET A 438 13.37 -4.53 -12.40
C MET A 438 14.25 -5.54 -13.16
N LEU A 439 13.76 -6.76 -13.42
CA LEU A 439 14.48 -7.76 -14.21
C LEU A 439 14.61 -7.33 -15.69
N ARG A 440 13.58 -6.70 -16.26
CA ARG A 440 13.66 -6.15 -17.63
C ARG A 440 14.69 -5.04 -17.72
N PHE A 441 14.82 -4.22 -16.69
CA PHE A 441 15.82 -3.17 -16.63
C PHE A 441 17.24 -3.76 -16.54
N LEU A 442 17.45 -4.76 -15.69
CA LEU A 442 18.71 -5.50 -15.58
C LEU A 442 19.17 -6.08 -16.93
N ARG A 443 18.28 -6.73 -17.67
CA ARG A 443 18.59 -7.34 -18.97
C ARG A 443 18.98 -6.35 -20.07
N ARG A 444 18.68 -5.07 -19.94
CA ARG A 444 19.06 -4.05 -20.92
C ARG A 444 20.48 -3.53 -20.73
N GLU A 445 21.09 -3.86 -19.61
CA GLU A 445 22.42 -3.36 -19.23
C GLU A 445 23.50 -4.45 -19.20
N THR A 446 23.12 -5.71 -19.34
CA THR A 446 24.00 -6.85 -19.61
C THR A 446 24.02 -7.14 -21.11
#